data_2547f82cd69cb1a764e7b92e41724647
#
_entry.id   2547f82cd69cb1a764e7b92e41724647
#
_cell.length_a   1.000
_cell.length_b   1.000
_cell.length_c   1.000
_cell.angle_alpha   90.00
_cell.angle_beta   90.00
_cell.angle_gamma   90.00
#
_symmetry.space_group_name_H-M   'P 1'
#
loop_
_entity.id
_entity.type
_entity.pdbx_description
1 polymer ?
#
loop_
_entity_poly.entity_id
_entity_poly.type
_entity_poly.pdbx_seq_one_letter_code
_entity_poly.pdbx_strand_id
1 'polypeptide(L)'
;MTVDTIQKITVDADLSELKPIIRSIIGQTCWAARLSYGDELTLDIGGKIPYKQKVMAGKYKGEWILGTRGSEWSLESASGIITSTAEPAEVFKEKVKVIEGTTITDVETNYPDLVLIVGFTNGYQLKVFPDLEDDFDLSYWELFTPNNRLVTLEPGGIWTNRRSDVPMT
;
A
#
# COMPACT_ATOMS: atom_id res chain seq x y z
N MET A 1 -17.65 16.03 -8.55
CA MET A 1 -17.92 14.62 -8.18
C MET A 1 -16.85 13.73 -8.79
N THR A 2 -16.18 12.92 -7.97
CA THR A 2 -15.16 12.01 -8.46
C THR A 2 -15.81 10.73 -8.99
N VAL A 3 -15.52 10.40 -10.24
CA VAL A 3 -16.06 9.20 -10.89
C VAL A 3 -15.11 8.02 -10.60
N ASP A 4 -15.68 6.82 -10.54
CA ASP A 4 -14.88 5.61 -10.42
C ASP A 4 -14.04 5.40 -11.68
N THR A 5 -12.83 4.92 -11.50
CA THR A 5 -11.89 4.62 -12.58
C THR A 5 -11.55 3.15 -12.58
N ILE A 6 -11.57 2.55 -13.76
CA ILE A 6 -11.02 1.21 -14.00
C ILE A 6 -10.18 1.33 -15.26
N GLN A 7 -8.87 1.15 -15.15
CA GLN A 7 -7.93 1.42 -16.23
C GLN A 7 -7.01 0.24 -16.46
N LYS A 8 -7.07 -0.35 -17.64
CA LYS A 8 -6.09 -1.35 -18.08
C LYS A 8 -4.78 -0.65 -18.39
N ILE A 9 -3.68 -1.17 -17.86
CA ILE A 9 -2.34 -0.60 -18.03
C ILE A 9 -1.63 -1.36 -19.15
N THR A 10 -1.41 -0.68 -20.25
CA THR A 10 -0.69 -1.25 -21.41
C THR A 10 0.54 -0.45 -21.80
N VAL A 11 0.63 0.80 -21.32
CA VAL A 11 1.78 1.69 -21.49
C VAL A 11 1.93 2.52 -20.23
N ASP A 12 3.10 3.13 -20.02
CA ASP A 12 3.34 3.93 -18.82
C ASP A 12 2.39 5.12 -18.68
N ALA A 13 1.94 5.68 -19.79
CA ALA A 13 1.00 6.80 -19.79
C ALA A 13 -0.35 6.45 -19.13
N ASP A 14 -0.71 5.17 -19.07
CA ASP A 14 -1.94 4.73 -18.40
C ASP A 14 -1.87 4.89 -16.87
N LEU A 15 -0.69 5.17 -16.32
CA LEU A 15 -0.48 5.44 -14.90
C LEU A 15 -0.54 6.94 -14.57
N SER A 16 -0.77 7.80 -15.56
CA SER A 16 -0.66 9.26 -15.39
C SER A 16 -1.61 9.80 -14.32
N GLU A 17 -2.80 9.21 -14.17
CA GLU A 17 -3.75 9.63 -13.14
C GLU A 17 -3.55 8.92 -11.81
N LEU A 18 -2.94 7.73 -11.83
CA LEU A 18 -2.64 6.98 -10.61
C LEU A 18 -1.46 7.59 -9.84
N LYS A 19 -0.41 8.01 -10.54
CA LYS A 19 0.82 8.50 -9.92
C LYS A 19 0.58 9.65 -8.93
N PRO A 20 -0.21 10.69 -9.26
CA PRO A 20 -0.48 11.75 -8.29
C PRO A 20 -1.20 11.24 -7.03
N ILE A 21 -2.07 10.25 -7.17
CA ILE A 21 -2.83 9.71 -6.04
C ILE A 21 -1.91 8.98 -5.07
N ILE A 22 -1.06 8.08 -5.56
CA ILE A 22 -0.13 7.36 -4.68
C ILE A 22 0.93 8.29 -4.10
N ARG A 23 1.31 9.34 -4.81
CA ARG A 23 2.29 10.32 -4.32
C ARG A 23 1.71 11.25 -3.26
N SER A 24 0.39 11.25 -3.06
CA SER A 24 -0.25 12.09 -2.03
C SER A 24 0.21 11.72 -0.61
N ILE A 25 0.76 10.54 -0.38
CA ILE A 25 1.27 10.14 0.92
C ILE A 25 2.68 10.66 1.20
N ILE A 26 3.36 11.24 0.22
CA ILE A 26 4.69 11.81 0.41
C ILE A 26 4.61 12.94 1.43
N GLY A 27 5.52 12.96 2.39
CA GLY A 27 5.54 13.92 3.48
C GLY A 27 4.73 13.49 4.71
N GLN A 28 4.00 12.39 4.62
CA GLN A 28 3.19 11.88 5.71
C GLN A 28 3.97 10.87 6.54
N THR A 29 3.64 10.78 7.83
CA THR A 29 4.27 9.83 8.74
C THR A 29 3.60 8.47 8.64
N CYS A 30 4.41 7.41 8.50
CA CYS A 30 3.96 6.04 8.68
C CYS A 30 4.08 5.71 10.17
N TRP A 31 2.97 5.68 10.89
CA TRP A 31 3.03 5.50 12.34
C TRP A 31 2.77 4.07 12.79
N ALA A 32 2.32 3.19 11.92
CA ALA A 32 2.17 1.78 12.24
C ALA A 32 2.44 0.92 11.02
N ALA A 33 3.14 -0.18 11.23
CA ALA A 33 3.37 -1.22 10.23
C ALA A 33 3.00 -2.55 10.89
N ARG A 34 1.95 -3.21 10.39
CA ARG A 34 1.40 -4.42 11.00
C ARG A 34 1.02 -5.44 9.93
N LEU A 35 0.95 -6.69 10.35
CA LEU A 35 0.46 -7.77 9.49
C LEU A 35 -1.00 -8.04 9.80
N SER A 36 -1.80 -8.28 8.75
CA SER A 36 -3.21 -8.66 8.93
C SER A 36 -3.38 -10.17 8.78
N TYR A 37 -3.29 -10.70 7.58
CA TYR A 37 -3.41 -12.14 7.33
C TYR A 37 -2.10 -12.66 6.75
N GLY A 38 -1.44 -13.57 7.47
CA GLY A 38 -0.21 -14.19 6.97
C GLY A 38 0.86 -13.14 6.68
N ASP A 39 1.11 -12.88 5.41
CA ASP A 39 2.14 -11.95 4.94
C ASP A 39 1.58 -10.62 4.41
N GLU A 40 0.30 -10.33 4.64
CA GLU A 40 -0.29 -9.05 4.23
C GLU A 40 0.18 -7.94 5.16
N LEU A 41 0.91 -6.98 4.59
CA LEU A 41 1.43 -5.84 5.31
C LEU A 41 0.46 -4.67 5.22
N THR A 42 0.18 -4.02 6.34
CA THR A 42 -0.69 -2.84 6.40
C THR A 42 0.06 -1.69 7.06
N LEU A 43 0.10 -0.55 6.38
CA LEU A 43 0.71 0.68 6.89
C LEU A 43 -0.37 1.71 7.17
N ASP A 44 -0.36 2.25 8.39
CA ASP A 44 -1.20 3.39 8.77
C ASP A 44 -0.39 4.67 8.62
N ILE A 45 -0.92 5.62 7.84
CA ILE A 45 -0.16 6.77 7.35
C ILE A 45 -0.96 8.05 7.60
N GLY A 46 -0.26 9.12 7.98
CA GLY A 46 -0.85 10.43 8.20
C GLY A 46 -1.42 10.60 9.59
N GLY A 47 -2.55 11.31 9.73
CA GLY A 47 -3.21 11.50 11.00
C GLY A 47 -3.86 10.22 11.52
N LYS A 48 -4.14 10.19 12.82
CA LYS A 48 -4.82 9.07 13.46
C LYS A 48 -6.31 9.34 13.53
N ILE A 49 -7.10 8.45 12.92
CA ILE A 49 -8.55 8.57 12.86
C ILE A 49 -9.18 7.53 13.77
N PRO A 50 -9.98 7.93 14.77
CA PRO A 50 -10.64 6.95 15.64
C PRO A 50 -11.64 6.09 14.87
N TYR A 51 -11.71 4.81 15.21
CA TYR A 51 -12.74 3.94 14.65
C TYR A 51 -14.10 4.31 15.23
N LYS A 52 -15.15 4.28 14.39
CA LYS A 52 -16.52 4.60 14.81
C LYS A 52 -17.21 3.45 15.51
N GLN A 53 -16.79 2.21 15.25
CA GLN A 53 -17.40 1.01 15.83
C GLN A 53 -17.06 0.91 17.32
N LYS A 54 -18.05 0.57 18.14
CA LYS A 54 -17.86 0.45 19.60
C LYS A 54 -16.82 -0.59 19.99
N VAL A 55 -16.77 -1.71 19.24
CA VAL A 55 -15.79 -2.78 19.49
C VAL A 55 -14.36 -2.34 19.22
N MET A 56 -14.18 -1.24 18.48
CA MET A 56 -12.89 -0.66 18.16
C MET A 56 -12.59 0.61 18.97
N ALA A 57 -13.36 0.86 20.03
CA ALA A 57 -13.18 2.06 20.86
C ALA A 57 -11.75 2.13 21.39
N GLY A 58 -11.13 3.31 21.29
CA GLY A 58 -9.74 3.52 21.71
C GLY A 58 -8.70 3.12 20.68
N LYS A 59 -9.11 2.59 19.52
CA LYS A 59 -8.22 2.24 18.44
C LYS A 59 -8.29 3.27 17.31
N TYR A 60 -7.22 3.34 16.53
CA TYR A 60 -7.07 4.34 15.47
C TYR A 60 -6.60 3.68 14.19
N LYS A 61 -6.93 4.32 13.06
CA LYS A 61 -6.41 3.98 11.74
C LYS A 61 -5.77 5.22 11.13
N GLY A 62 -4.92 5.03 10.11
CA GLY A 62 -4.35 6.16 9.37
C GLY A 62 -5.36 6.85 8.47
N GLU A 63 -5.11 8.13 8.18
CA GLU A 63 -5.85 8.84 7.14
C GLU A 63 -5.73 8.12 5.80
N TRP A 64 -4.53 7.61 5.51
CA TRP A 64 -4.29 6.67 4.41
C TRP A 64 -3.95 5.33 5.01
N ILE A 65 -4.37 4.27 4.36
CA ILE A 65 -3.99 2.90 4.73
C ILE A 65 -3.49 2.22 3.46
N LEU A 66 -2.21 1.85 3.45
CA LEU A 66 -1.62 1.10 2.34
C LEU A 66 -1.47 -0.35 2.75
N GLY A 67 -2.05 -1.25 2.00
CA GLY A 67 -2.00 -2.67 2.29
C GLY A 67 -1.54 -3.49 1.10
N THR A 68 -0.69 -4.50 1.33
CA THR A 68 -0.42 -5.54 0.35
C THR A 68 -1.47 -6.63 0.52
N ARG A 69 -1.87 -7.26 -0.59
CA ARG A 69 -2.86 -8.33 -0.53
C ARG A 69 -2.31 -9.60 -1.17
N GLY A 70 -2.28 -9.68 -2.48
CA GLY A 70 -1.84 -10.86 -3.20
C GLY A 70 -0.45 -10.74 -3.80
N SER A 71 0.49 -10.08 -3.13
CA SER A 71 1.83 -9.84 -3.68
C SER A 71 2.92 -10.09 -2.67
N GLU A 72 4.09 -10.46 -3.18
CA GLU A 72 5.31 -10.49 -2.36
C GLU A 72 5.81 -9.06 -2.15
N TRP A 73 6.54 -8.85 -1.06
CA TRP A 73 7.15 -7.56 -0.77
C TRP A 73 8.50 -7.74 -0.07
N SER A 74 9.33 -6.72 -0.17
CA SER A 74 10.59 -6.64 0.57
C SER A 74 10.75 -5.26 1.19
N LEU A 75 11.41 -5.20 2.34
CA LEU A 75 11.83 -3.96 2.97
C LEU A 75 13.34 -3.92 2.96
N GLU A 76 13.90 -2.85 2.39
CA GLU A 76 15.33 -2.71 2.17
C GLU A 76 15.88 -1.47 2.85
N SER A 77 17.16 -1.52 3.19
CA SER A 77 17.94 -0.35 3.61
C SER A 77 19.04 -0.10 2.59
N ALA A 78 19.84 0.96 2.80
CA ALA A 78 21.01 1.23 1.95
C ALA A 78 22.02 0.08 1.94
N SER A 79 22.04 -0.75 2.98
CA SER A 79 22.98 -1.87 3.09
C SER A 79 22.41 -3.24 2.68
N GLY A 80 21.16 -3.29 2.26
CA GLY A 80 20.55 -4.53 1.75
C GLY A 80 19.16 -4.78 2.31
N ILE A 81 18.67 -6.01 2.10
CA ILE A 81 17.33 -6.41 2.51
C ILE A 81 17.26 -6.56 4.03
N ILE A 82 16.28 -5.88 4.65
CA ILE A 82 16.00 -6.00 6.08
C ILE A 82 15.12 -7.23 6.31
N THR A 83 14.03 -7.35 5.54
CA THR A 83 13.10 -8.46 5.63
C THR A 83 12.25 -8.56 4.36
N SER A 84 11.59 -9.68 4.17
CA SER A 84 10.69 -9.88 3.03
C SER A 84 9.71 -11.02 3.32
N THR A 85 8.77 -11.21 2.40
CA THR A 85 7.82 -12.35 2.42
C THR A 85 8.52 -13.70 2.28
N ALA A 86 9.82 -13.73 1.93
CA ALA A 86 10.60 -14.95 1.91
C ALA A 86 10.95 -15.47 3.33
N GLU A 87 10.83 -14.61 4.35
CA GLU A 87 11.08 -15.00 5.75
C GLU A 87 9.78 -15.46 6.42
N PRO A 88 9.86 -16.24 7.54
CA PRO A 88 8.66 -16.55 8.31
C PRO A 88 7.96 -15.32 8.88
N ALA A 89 6.63 -15.37 9.01
CA ALA A 89 5.84 -14.23 9.47
C ALA A 89 6.27 -13.70 10.83
N GLU A 90 6.63 -14.56 11.76
CA GLU A 90 7.09 -14.14 13.10
C GLU A 90 8.39 -13.34 13.04
N VAL A 91 9.18 -13.48 11.97
CA VAL A 91 10.42 -12.73 11.76
C VAL A 91 10.11 -11.36 11.15
N PHE A 92 9.42 -11.34 10.02
CA PHE A 92 9.20 -10.05 9.35
C PHE A 92 8.21 -9.15 10.11
N LYS A 93 7.30 -9.73 10.89
CA LYS A 93 6.37 -8.98 11.74
C LYS A 93 7.09 -7.98 12.65
N GLU A 94 8.24 -8.37 13.21
CA GLU A 94 9.04 -7.49 14.06
C GLU A 94 9.93 -6.54 13.26
N LYS A 95 10.52 -7.05 12.18
CA LYS A 95 11.48 -6.27 11.39
C LYS A 95 10.84 -5.09 10.64
N VAL A 96 9.58 -5.22 10.19
CA VAL A 96 8.91 -4.13 9.49
C VAL A 96 8.68 -2.90 10.37
N LYS A 97 8.71 -3.07 11.68
CA LYS A 97 8.48 -1.96 12.62
C LYS A 97 9.55 -0.87 12.55
N VAL A 98 10.68 -1.12 11.90
CA VAL A 98 11.73 -0.09 11.75
C VAL A 98 11.23 1.16 11.00
N ILE A 99 10.18 1.02 10.18
CA ILE A 99 9.62 2.16 9.47
C ILE A 99 8.60 2.94 10.28
N GLU A 100 8.17 2.43 11.43
CA GLU A 100 7.22 3.15 12.28
C GLU A 100 7.85 4.45 12.79
N GLY A 101 7.13 5.56 12.64
CA GLY A 101 7.61 6.88 13.00
C GLY A 101 8.42 7.59 11.91
N THR A 102 8.66 6.94 10.78
CA THR A 102 9.38 7.56 9.67
C THR A 102 8.42 8.31 8.73
N THR A 103 8.98 9.22 7.95
CA THR A 103 8.21 10.00 6.96
C THR A 103 8.40 9.38 5.59
N ILE A 104 7.32 9.31 4.82
CA ILE A 104 7.38 8.84 3.43
C ILE A 104 8.01 9.92 2.58
N THR A 105 9.08 9.56 1.85
CA THR A 105 9.85 10.51 1.04
C THR A 105 9.59 10.38 -0.44
N ASP A 106 9.17 9.21 -0.89
CA ASP A 106 8.93 8.97 -2.30
C ASP A 106 7.96 7.79 -2.49
N VAL A 107 7.23 7.80 -3.61
CA VAL A 107 6.36 6.69 -4.02
C VAL A 107 6.39 6.61 -5.53
N GLU A 108 6.75 5.46 -6.07
CA GLU A 108 6.84 5.26 -7.51
C GLU A 108 6.29 3.90 -7.94
N THR A 109 5.73 3.87 -9.13
CA THR A 109 5.44 2.65 -9.87
C THR A 109 5.54 2.97 -11.35
N ASN A 110 6.05 2.04 -12.13
CA ASN A 110 6.28 2.24 -13.56
C ASN A 110 5.91 0.98 -14.34
N TYR A 111 5.45 1.17 -15.56
CA TYR A 111 5.24 0.09 -16.51
C TYR A 111 6.61 -0.35 -17.06
N PRO A 112 6.88 -1.63 -17.32
CA PRO A 112 5.89 -2.72 -17.37
C PRO A 112 5.76 -3.56 -16.10
N ASP A 113 6.73 -3.57 -15.19
CA ASP A 113 6.73 -4.49 -14.06
C ASP A 113 5.77 -4.08 -12.93
N LEU A 114 5.42 -2.81 -12.89
CA LEU A 114 4.48 -2.23 -11.93
C LEU A 114 4.89 -2.43 -10.45
N VAL A 115 6.18 -2.60 -10.19
CA VAL A 115 6.68 -2.66 -8.81
C VAL A 115 6.35 -1.34 -8.11
N LEU A 116 5.71 -1.43 -6.96
CA LEU A 116 5.46 -0.25 -6.14
C LEU A 116 6.64 -0.05 -5.20
N ILE A 117 7.25 1.14 -5.23
CA ILE A 117 8.39 1.47 -4.38
C ILE A 117 7.98 2.63 -3.49
N VAL A 118 8.03 2.42 -2.17
CA VAL A 118 7.76 3.47 -1.18
C VAL A 118 9.04 3.73 -0.42
N GLY A 119 9.54 4.98 -0.49
CA GLY A 119 10.73 5.40 0.23
C GLY A 119 10.38 6.07 1.55
N PHE A 120 11.21 5.85 2.56
CA PHE A 120 11.07 6.41 3.90
C PHE A 120 12.33 7.16 4.29
N THR A 121 12.25 8.02 5.30
CA THR A 121 13.44 8.65 5.89
C THR A 121 14.40 7.54 6.36
N ASN A 122 15.67 7.86 6.44
CA ASN A 122 16.77 6.94 6.77
C ASN A 122 17.09 5.93 5.66
N GLY A 123 16.56 6.15 4.44
CA GLY A 123 16.91 5.34 3.28
C GLY A 123 16.19 4.00 3.18
N TYR A 124 15.17 3.75 4.00
CA TYR A 124 14.36 2.53 3.87
C TYR A 124 13.49 2.59 2.62
N GLN A 125 13.30 1.45 1.97
CA GLN A 125 12.39 1.29 0.84
C GLN A 125 11.56 0.02 0.99
N LEU A 126 10.25 0.17 0.83
CA LEU A 126 9.34 -0.96 0.69
C LEU A 126 9.10 -1.18 -0.79
N LYS A 127 9.31 -2.40 -1.26
CA LYS A 127 9.01 -2.78 -2.64
C LYS A 127 7.94 -3.86 -2.65
N VAL A 128 6.89 -3.63 -3.42
CA VAL A 128 5.78 -4.58 -3.58
C VAL A 128 5.83 -5.10 -5.02
N PHE A 129 5.91 -6.42 -5.16
CA PHE A 129 6.16 -7.09 -6.45
C PHE A 129 4.90 -7.77 -6.94
N PRO A 130 4.13 -7.16 -7.85
CA PRO A 130 2.96 -7.83 -8.41
C PRO A 130 3.42 -8.96 -9.33
N ASP A 131 2.78 -10.13 -9.21
CA ASP A 131 2.97 -11.22 -10.15
C ASP A 131 1.92 -11.06 -11.25
N LEU A 132 2.30 -10.42 -12.34
CA LEU A 132 1.38 -10.05 -13.41
C LEU A 132 0.87 -11.27 -14.20
N GLU A 133 1.46 -12.43 -14.00
CA GLU A 133 1.02 -13.70 -14.61
C GLU A 133 0.05 -14.47 -13.72
N ASP A 134 -0.08 -14.03 -12.46
CA ASP A 134 -0.97 -14.63 -11.48
C ASP A 134 -2.43 -14.32 -11.83
N ASP A 135 -3.31 -15.30 -11.70
CA ASP A 135 -4.74 -15.15 -11.94
C ASP A 135 -5.58 -15.18 -10.66
N PHE A 136 -4.94 -15.00 -9.50
CA PHE A 136 -5.67 -14.86 -8.23
C PHE A 136 -6.60 -13.63 -8.24
N ASP A 137 -7.64 -13.71 -7.44
CA ASP A 137 -8.65 -12.63 -7.38
C ASP A 137 -8.26 -11.47 -6.47
N LEU A 138 -7.14 -11.59 -5.74
CA LEU A 138 -6.71 -10.55 -4.80
C LEU A 138 -5.98 -9.42 -5.51
N SER A 139 -6.25 -8.18 -5.11
CA SER A 139 -5.43 -7.05 -5.55
C SER A 139 -3.99 -7.25 -5.09
N TYR A 140 -3.05 -6.68 -5.83
CA TYR A 140 -1.64 -6.71 -5.45
C TYR A 140 -1.39 -5.80 -4.24
N TRP A 141 -1.99 -4.60 -4.28
CA TRP A 141 -1.99 -3.66 -3.15
C TRP A 141 -3.24 -2.80 -3.21
N GLU A 142 -3.54 -2.18 -2.09
CA GLU A 142 -4.68 -1.27 -1.99
C GLU A 142 -4.30 -0.05 -1.14
N LEU A 143 -4.84 1.11 -1.50
CA LEU A 143 -4.62 2.36 -0.78
C LEU A 143 -5.97 3.00 -0.48
N PHE A 144 -6.33 3.06 0.80
CA PHE A 144 -7.48 3.84 1.25
C PHE A 144 -7.03 5.28 1.45
N THR A 145 -7.82 6.23 0.98
CA THR A 145 -7.51 7.66 1.04
C THR A 145 -8.46 8.40 1.98
N PRO A 146 -8.08 9.61 2.47
CA PRO A 146 -8.94 10.36 3.40
C PRO A 146 -10.29 10.79 2.84
N ASN A 147 -10.43 10.85 1.51
CA ASN A 147 -11.68 11.28 0.86
C ASN A 147 -12.56 10.10 0.43
N ASN A 148 -12.47 8.98 1.16
CA ASN A 148 -13.29 7.79 0.96
C ASN A 148 -13.10 7.15 -0.41
N ARG A 149 -11.86 7.10 -0.89
CA ARG A 149 -11.51 6.39 -2.11
C ARG A 149 -10.68 5.17 -1.78
N LEU A 150 -10.86 4.12 -2.55
CA LEU A 150 -10.03 2.92 -2.52
C LEU A 150 -9.37 2.79 -3.88
N VAL A 151 -8.05 2.85 -3.88
CA VAL A 151 -7.22 2.72 -5.08
C VAL A 151 -6.50 1.38 -5.02
N THR A 152 -6.57 0.61 -6.10
CA THR A 152 -5.96 -0.73 -6.13
C THR A 152 -5.18 -0.95 -7.39
N LEU A 153 -4.21 -1.86 -7.32
CA LEU A 153 -3.62 -2.51 -8.50
C LEU A 153 -4.07 -3.96 -8.48
N GLU A 154 -4.71 -4.41 -9.56
CA GLU A 154 -5.40 -5.71 -9.62
C GLU A 154 -4.80 -6.62 -10.68
N PRO A 155 -5.04 -7.95 -10.55
CA PRO A 155 -4.60 -8.91 -11.55
C PRO A 155 -5.03 -8.52 -12.97
N GLY A 156 -4.18 -8.81 -13.92
CA GLY A 156 -4.38 -8.37 -15.30
C GLY A 156 -3.78 -7.02 -15.61
N GLY A 157 -3.09 -6.38 -14.63
CA GLY A 157 -2.50 -5.06 -14.84
C GLY A 157 -3.55 -3.97 -14.95
N ILE A 158 -4.50 -3.95 -14.02
CA ILE A 158 -5.61 -2.98 -13.98
C ILE A 158 -5.48 -2.19 -12.69
N TRP A 159 -5.56 -0.86 -12.77
CA TRP A 159 -5.69 -0.06 -11.56
C TRP A 159 -7.11 0.50 -11.45
N THR A 160 -7.58 0.65 -10.23
CA THR A 160 -8.93 1.15 -9.95
C THR A 160 -8.90 2.27 -8.94
N ASN A 161 -9.90 3.13 -9.01
CA ASN A 161 -10.20 4.15 -8.01
C ASN A 161 -11.71 4.18 -7.86
N ARG A 162 -12.21 3.78 -6.67
CA ARG A 162 -13.65 3.73 -6.41
C ARG A 162 -13.94 4.15 -4.99
N ARG A 163 -15.21 4.40 -4.71
CA ARG A 163 -15.61 4.80 -3.35
C ARG A 163 -15.40 3.63 -2.37
N SER A 164 -14.79 3.95 -1.23
CA SER A 164 -14.54 2.97 -0.18
C SER A 164 -15.68 2.88 0.83
N ASP A 165 -16.59 3.87 0.84
CA ASP A 165 -17.69 3.96 1.80
C ASP A 165 -19.00 3.35 1.28
N VAL A 166 -18.95 2.71 0.10
CA VAL A 166 -20.11 2.02 -0.49
C VAL A 166 -19.88 0.53 -0.39
N PRO A 167 -20.87 -0.24 0.14
CA PRO A 167 -20.73 -1.68 0.20
C PRO A 167 -20.52 -2.29 -1.19
N MET A 168 -19.62 -3.26 -1.27
CA MET A 168 -19.44 -4.05 -2.49
C MET A 168 -20.57 -5.05 -2.60
N THR A 169 -21.33 -4.95 -3.67
CA THR A 169 -22.43 -5.89 -3.94
C THR A 169 -22.08 -6.82 -5.07
#